data_8ce4cf99b7e332bd774152afbf8ef166
#
_entry.id   8ce4cf99b7e332bd774152afbf8ef166
#
_cell.length_a   1.000
_cell.length_b   1.000
_cell.length_c   1.000
_cell.angle_alpha   90.00
_cell.angle_beta   90.00
_cell.angle_gamma   90.00
#
_symmetry.space_group_name_H-M   'P 1'
#
loop_
_entity.id
_entity.type
_entity.pdbx_description
1 polymer ?
#
loop_
_entity_poly.entity_id
_entity_poly.type
_entity_poly.pdbx_seq_one_letter_code
_entity_poly.pdbx_strand_id
1 'polypeptide(L)'
;MKGIVRLYHFYNSLILKILRSVLLLLLVFAVFLTFSKIFLFLLSVFLIWETFFIFKISKTTPNLRISDNREDPMGSFTLKSQEALLSGKTEDIVKNLLKFPSVKFLIGKAEIDPKDLIFKEVAKKDLSEASFSLASERGGAYVTPFDIFASFLLLSEEETKALFNRRLKKENLLHILRWTKEKFPNEESHKPLRAEFWGEGIGESWVHGWTLETKKYMTDFTANVLRRKPDYFGRDKEYRGIVEGLSSGQSVLLVGEEGVGKTSLIEALAIESFSGKLSGNLYHRRIYQFMADAFLAGAQNQGELEQRFVLFTDEVSHSGNIIILIQNLETILGQGSLNLDLSGQLLPYLDASDKKLLLIATSTEGVYKKFIEPKTSFAASFKTVRVEEPDRDQIAEIIIKKSFDIEEKYKVL
;
A
#
# COMPACT_ATOMS: atom_id res chain seq x y z
N MET A 1 16.08 -14.88 -20.54
CA MET A 1 14.91 -15.12 -19.67
C MET A 1 14.49 -16.59 -19.55
N LYS A 2 14.27 -17.36 -20.65
CA LYS A 2 13.87 -18.79 -20.58
C LYS A 2 14.73 -19.66 -19.64
N GLY A 3 16.05 -19.46 -19.58
CA GLY A 3 16.94 -20.19 -18.66
C GLY A 3 16.69 -19.89 -17.17
N ILE A 4 16.41 -18.64 -16.82
CA ILE A 4 16.16 -18.22 -15.44
C ILE A 4 14.82 -18.77 -14.94
N VAL A 5 13.79 -18.79 -15.79
CA VAL A 5 12.48 -19.35 -15.46
C VAL A 5 12.56 -20.86 -15.23
N ARG A 6 13.32 -21.59 -16.07
CA ARG A 6 13.58 -23.04 -15.88
C ARG A 6 14.36 -23.31 -14.60
N LEU A 7 15.38 -22.49 -14.31
CA LEU A 7 16.16 -22.59 -13.07
C LEU A 7 15.29 -22.33 -11.85
N TYR A 8 14.43 -21.31 -11.91
CA TYR A 8 13.47 -20.98 -10.86
C TYR A 8 12.49 -22.13 -10.62
N HIS A 9 11.89 -22.67 -11.68
CA HIS A 9 10.98 -23.82 -11.60
C HIS A 9 11.67 -25.05 -10.99
N PHE A 10 12.87 -25.39 -11.46
CA PHE A 10 13.66 -26.49 -10.92
C PHE A 10 13.98 -26.31 -9.46
N TYR A 11 14.47 -25.13 -9.07
CA TYR A 11 14.85 -24.81 -7.69
C TYR A 11 13.65 -24.81 -6.73
N ASN A 12 12.48 -24.42 -7.18
CA ASN A 12 11.23 -24.42 -6.42
C ASN A 12 10.45 -25.74 -6.50
N SER A 13 10.94 -26.74 -7.20
CA SER A 13 10.30 -28.05 -7.25
C SER A 13 10.19 -28.64 -5.84
N LEU A 14 9.10 -29.35 -5.56
CA LEU A 14 8.82 -29.94 -4.25
C LEU A 14 9.98 -30.81 -3.76
N ILE A 15 10.52 -31.63 -4.67
CA ILE A 15 11.62 -32.57 -4.37
C ILE A 15 12.85 -31.78 -3.92
N LEU A 16 13.22 -30.73 -4.65
CA LEU A 16 14.40 -29.94 -4.30
C LEU A 16 14.23 -29.13 -3.03
N LYS A 17 13.02 -28.63 -2.75
CA LYS A 17 12.70 -27.97 -1.46
C LYS A 17 12.88 -28.93 -0.29
N ILE A 18 12.34 -30.13 -0.37
CA ILE A 18 12.49 -31.16 0.67
C ILE A 18 13.97 -31.51 0.85
N LEU A 19 14.69 -31.77 -0.25
CA LEU A 19 16.11 -32.13 -0.20
C LEU A 19 16.95 -31.03 0.49
N ARG A 20 16.73 -29.78 0.17
CA ARG A 20 17.43 -28.63 0.77
C ARG A 20 17.07 -28.46 2.25
N SER A 21 15.81 -28.65 2.62
CA SER A 21 15.39 -28.58 4.03
C SER A 21 16.03 -29.69 4.85
N VAL A 22 16.09 -30.92 4.31
CA VAL A 22 16.78 -32.04 4.97
C VAL A 22 18.29 -31.76 5.08
N LEU A 23 18.92 -31.27 4.02
CA LEU A 23 20.34 -30.92 4.03
C LEU A 23 20.65 -29.83 5.09
N LEU A 24 19.80 -28.80 5.19
CA LEU A 24 19.94 -27.77 6.20
C LEU A 24 19.86 -28.32 7.61
N LEU A 25 18.88 -29.19 7.87
CA LEU A 25 18.72 -29.85 9.17
C LEU A 25 19.94 -30.72 9.51
N LEU A 26 20.44 -31.50 8.56
CA LEU A 26 21.62 -32.32 8.73
C LEU A 26 22.87 -31.48 9.03
N LEU A 27 23.07 -30.38 8.34
CA LEU A 27 24.21 -29.47 8.57
C LEU A 27 24.14 -28.83 9.95
N VAL A 28 22.94 -28.34 10.35
CA VAL A 28 22.73 -27.78 11.69
C VAL A 28 23.01 -28.82 12.77
N PHE A 29 22.48 -30.03 12.59
CA PHE A 29 22.68 -31.13 13.55
C PHE A 29 24.16 -31.54 13.64
N ALA A 30 24.86 -31.61 12.51
CA ALA A 30 26.31 -31.91 12.48
C ALA A 30 27.15 -30.85 13.20
N VAL A 31 26.77 -29.55 13.05
CA VAL A 31 27.43 -28.48 13.82
C VAL A 31 27.24 -28.65 15.30
N PHE A 32 26.03 -29.01 15.75
CA PHE A 32 25.72 -29.21 17.17
C PHE A 32 26.44 -30.43 17.77
N LEU A 33 26.55 -31.55 17.04
CA LEU A 33 27.14 -32.78 17.53
C LEU A 33 28.68 -32.75 17.61
N THR A 34 29.31 -32.16 16.58
CA THR A 34 30.76 -32.29 16.42
C THR A 34 31.53 -31.01 16.72
N PHE A 35 30.86 -29.86 16.82
CA PHE A 35 31.48 -28.54 16.95
C PHE A 35 32.62 -28.31 15.93
N SER A 36 32.56 -28.98 14.77
CA SER A 36 33.61 -28.96 13.77
C SER A 36 33.55 -27.67 12.95
N LYS A 37 34.69 -26.99 12.80
CA LYS A 37 34.82 -25.81 11.96
C LYS A 37 34.47 -26.08 10.49
N ILE A 38 34.63 -27.32 10.03
CA ILE A 38 34.30 -27.76 8.66
C ILE A 38 32.79 -27.70 8.43
N PHE A 39 31.99 -28.25 9.36
CA PHE A 39 30.51 -28.19 9.23
C PHE A 39 29.96 -26.78 9.35
N LEU A 40 30.57 -25.94 10.17
CA LEU A 40 30.25 -24.52 10.28
C LEU A 40 30.53 -23.78 8.96
N PHE A 41 31.66 -24.10 8.32
CA PHE A 41 32.00 -23.56 7.00
C PHE A 41 31.01 -24.02 5.93
N LEU A 42 30.68 -25.31 5.87
CA LEU A 42 29.69 -25.84 4.94
C LEU A 42 28.31 -25.22 5.14
N LEU A 43 27.87 -25.04 6.36
CA LEU A 43 26.61 -24.36 6.69
C LEU A 43 26.64 -22.90 6.22
N SER A 44 27.73 -22.18 6.45
CA SER A 44 27.84 -20.78 5.99
C SER A 44 27.82 -20.68 4.46
N VAL A 45 28.51 -21.56 3.75
CA VAL A 45 28.49 -21.62 2.27
C VAL A 45 27.08 -21.94 1.78
N PHE A 46 26.40 -22.89 2.40
CA PHE A 46 25.01 -23.23 2.05
C PHE A 46 24.06 -22.03 2.25
N LEU A 47 24.14 -21.34 3.39
CA LEU A 47 23.33 -20.17 3.68
C LEU A 47 23.61 -19.01 2.71
N ILE A 48 24.89 -18.77 2.39
CA ILE A 48 25.30 -17.76 1.41
C ILE A 48 24.70 -18.09 0.03
N TRP A 49 24.78 -19.38 -0.37
CA TRP A 49 24.21 -19.84 -1.64
C TRP A 49 22.70 -19.66 -1.68
N GLU A 50 21.97 -20.06 -0.64
CA GLU A 50 20.51 -19.88 -0.52
C GLU A 50 20.14 -18.39 -0.57
N THR A 51 20.82 -17.57 0.21
CA THR A 51 20.57 -16.12 0.25
C THR A 51 20.84 -15.49 -1.12
N PHE A 52 21.94 -15.84 -1.75
CA PHE A 52 22.29 -15.35 -3.08
C PHE A 52 21.26 -15.77 -4.12
N PHE A 53 20.81 -17.02 -4.09
CA PHE A 53 19.84 -17.55 -5.05
C PHE A 53 18.48 -16.90 -4.85
N ILE A 54 17.98 -16.83 -3.62
CA ILE A 54 16.72 -16.14 -3.27
C ILE A 54 16.80 -14.67 -3.67
N PHE A 55 17.90 -13.99 -3.33
CA PHE A 55 18.05 -12.57 -3.59
C PHE A 55 18.18 -12.26 -5.10
N LYS A 56 18.90 -13.08 -5.85
CA LYS A 56 19.06 -12.88 -7.29
C LYS A 56 17.79 -13.23 -8.05
N ILE A 57 17.09 -14.28 -7.66
CA ILE A 57 15.83 -14.69 -8.30
C ILE A 57 14.69 -13.76 -7.91
N SER A 58 14.59 -13.37 -6.63
CA SER A 58 13.55 -12.42 -6.21
C SER A 58 13.69 -11.05 -6.86
N LYS A 59 14.91 -10.69 -7.29
CA LYS A 59 15.18 -9.45 -8.04
C LYS A 59 14.99 -9.58 -9.55
N THR A 60 14.76 -10.78 -10.09
CA THR A 60 14.43 -10.94 -11.50
C THR A 60 12.98 -10.53 -11.73
N THR A 61 12.74 -9.25 -11.60
CA THR A 61 11.48 -8.61 -12.01
C THR A 61 11.39 -8.64 -13.54
N PRO A 62 10.19 -8.62 -14.12
CA PRO A 62 10.03 -8.25 -15.51
C PRO A 62 10.73 -6.92 -15.72
N ASN A 63 11.62 -6.86 -16.68
CA ASN A 63 12.47 -5.68 -16.88
C ASN A 63 11.68 -4.45 -17.35
N LEU A 64 10.48 -4.67 -17.91
CA LEU A 64 9.67 -3.62 -18.54
C LEU A 64 8.24 -3.71 -18.02
N ARG A 65 7.71 -2.57 -17.60
CA ARG A 65 6.27 -2.43 -17.34
C ARG A 65 5.51 -2.43 -18.66
N ILE A 66 4.23 -2.78 -18.61
CA ILE A 66 3.34 -2.75 -19.80
C ILE A 66 3.35 -1.35 -20.46
N SER A 67 3.39 -0.26 -19.68
CA SER A 67 3.46 1.12 -20.17
C SER A 67 4.71 1.41 -21.00
N ASP A 68 5.81 0.74 -20.71
CA ASP A 68 7.14 1.03 -21.26
C ASP A 68 7.53 0.05 -22.38
N ASN A 69 6.71 -1.00 -22.58
CA ASN A 69 7.04 -2.12 -23.46
C ASN A 69 6.07 -2.19 -24.64
N ARG A 70 6.53 -1.79 -25.81
CA ARG A 70 5.76 -1.90 -27.06
C ARG A 70 6.25 -3.00 -28.02
N GLU A 71 7.46 -3.54 -27.80
CA GLU A 71 8.13 -4.41 -28.77
C GLU A 71 8.16 -5.90 -28.37
N ASP A 72 8.27 -6.22 -27.09
CA ASP A 72 8.33 -7.61 -26.59
C ASP A 72 7.32 -7.89 -25.47
N PRO A 73 6.10 -8.34 -25.80
CA PRO A 73 5.08 -8.62 -24.79
C PRO A 73 5.56 -9.53 -23.64
N MET A 74 6.44 -10.50 -23.94
CA MET A 74 6.95 -11.43 -22.93
C MET A 74 7.84 -10.77 -21.87
N GLY A 75 8.40 -9.62 -22.16
CA GLY A 75 9.20 -8.83 -21.22
C GLY A 75 8.41 -8.32 -20.03
N SER A 76 7.08 -8.18 -20.15
CA SER A 76 6.18 -7.70 -19.11
C SER A 76 5.45 -8.80 -18.33
N PHE A 77 5.73 -10.08 -18.62
CA PHE A 77 5.11 -11.22 -17.92
C PHE A 77 5.80 -11.48 -16.58
N THR A 78 5.03 -11.67 -15.52
CA THR A 78 5.57 -12.07 -14.21
C THR A 78 6.23 -13.44 -14.30
N LEU A 79 7.16 -13.76 -13.38
CA LEU A 79 7.82 -15.08 -13.35
C LEU A 79 6.82 -16.23 -13.28
N LYS A 80 5.75 -16.08 -12.50
CA LYS A 80 4.66 -17.06 -12.38
C LYS A 80 3.91 -17.25 -13.71
N SER A 81 3.67 -16.15 -14.43
CA SER A 81 3.05 -16.18 -15.75
C SER A 81 3.94 -16.87 -16.78
N GLN A 82 5.23 -16.57 -16.76
CA GLN A 82 6.20 -17.23 -17.64
C GLN A 82 6.35 -18.72 -17.30
N GLU A 83 6.35 -19.09 -16.02
CA GLU A 83 6.37 -20.48 -15.55
C GLU A 83 5.15 -21.24 -16.06
N ALA A 84 3.95 -20.68 -15.96
CA ALA A 84 2.73 -21.31 -16.47
C ALA A 84 2.79 -21.56 -17.98
N LEU A 85 3.41 -20.66 -18.74
CA LEU A 85 3.60 -20.77 -20.19
C LEU A 85 4.74 -21.72 -20.62
N LEU A 86 5.52 -22.30 -19.68
CA LEU A 86 6.58 -23.26 -20.03
C LEU A 86 6.03 -24.53 -20.67
N SER A 87 4.82 -24.94 -20.30
CA SER A 87 4.17 -26.15 -20.87
C SER A 87 3.90 -25.98 -22.35
N GLY A 88 3.99 -27.08 -23.08
CA GLY A 88 3.85 -27.12 -24.55
C GLY A 88 2.41 -27.03 -25.01
N LYS A 89 1.49 -27.66 -24.27
CA LYS A 89 0.07 -27.78 -24.60
C LYS A 89 -0.78 -26.79 -23.80
N THR A 90 -1.82 -26.29 -24.43
CA THR A 90 -2.76 -25.35 -23.79
C THR A 90 -3.42 -25.98 -22.56
N GLU A 91 -3.78 -27.24 -22.62
CA GLU A 91 -4.37 -27.97 -21.48
C GLU A 91 -3.46 -27.95 -20.25
N ASP A 92 -2.17 -28.17 -20.41
CA ASP A 92 -1.20 -28.15 -19.31
C ASP A 92 -1.01 -26.72 -18.76
N ILE A 93 -1.04 -25.72 -19.65
CA ILE A 93 -0.97 -24.30 -19.26
C ILE A 93 -2.17 -23.97 -18.37
N VAL A 94 -3.38 -24.29 -18.80
CA VAL A 94 -4.60 -24.01 -18.04
C VAL A 94 -4.63 -24.78 -16.73
N LYS A 95 -4.27 -26.07 -16.71
CA LYS A 95 -4.14 -26.86 -15.48
C LYS A 95 -3.14 -26.23 -14.48
N ASN A 96 -2.05 -25.66 -14.97
CA ASN A 96 -1.09 -24.95 -14.13
C ASN A 96 -1.66 -23.62 -13.63
N LEU A 97 -2.40 -22.90 -14.47
CA LEU A 97 -3.06 -21.65 -14.08
C LEU A 97 -4.13 -21.88 -13.00
N LEU A 98 -4.87 -22.96 -13.05
CA LEU A 98 -5.88 -23.34 -12.04
C LEU A 98 -5.32 -23.58 -10.64
N LYS A 99 -4.00 -23.73 -10.50
CA LYS A 99 -3.35 -23.85 -9.17
C LYS A 99 -3.24 -22.53 -8.44
N PHE A 100 -3.28 -21.39 -9.16
CA PHE A 100 -3.13 -20.07 -8.57
C PHE A 100 -4.40 -19.61 -7.85
N PRO A 101 -4.28 -19.08 -6.61
CA PRO A 101 -5.43 -18.57 -5.86
C PRO A 101 -6.20 -17.48 -6.60
N SER A 102 -5.50 -16.59 -7.31
CA SER A 102 -6.09 -15.52 -8.12
C SER A 102 -6.98 -16.06 -9.26
N VAL A 103 -6.53 -17.12 -9.93
CA VAL A 103 -7.32 -17.78 -10.99
C VAL A 103 -8.55 -18.48 -10.41
N LYS A 104 -8.40 -19.14 -9.25
CA LYS A 104 -9.54 -19.76 -8.55
C LYS A 104 -10.58 -18.72 -8.14
N PHE A 105 -10.12 -17.57 -7.65
CA PHE A 105 -11.01 -16.46 -7.31
C PHE A 105 -11.75 -15.93 -8.54
N LEU A 106 -11.03 -15.71 -9.65
CA LEU A 106 -11.63 -15.27 -10.91
C LEU A 106 -12.71 -16.24 -11.38
N ILE A 107 -12.46 -17.55 -11.35
CA ILE A 107 -13.40 -18.60 -11.72
C ILE A 107 -14.64 -18.57 -10.83
N GLY A 108 -14.45 -18.44 -9.51
CA GLY A 108 -15.57 -18.33 -8.56
C GLY A 108 -16.44 -17.11 -8.81
N LYS A 109 -15.84 -15.95 -9.12
CA LYS A 109 -16.58 -14.72 -9.43
C LYS A 109 -17.23 -14.73 -10.81
N ALA A 110 -16.64 -15.43 -11.76
CA ALA A 110 -17.23 -15.65 -13.07
C ALA A 110 -18.28 -16.79 -13.09
N GLU A 111 -18.46 -17.47 -11.95
CA GLU A 111 -19.37 -18.62 -11.80
C GLU A 111 -19.10 -19.74 -12.83
N ILE A 112 -17.85 -19.96 -13.18
CA ILE A 112 -17.43 -20.98 -14.13
C ILE A 112 -17.10 -22.26 -13.34
N ASP A 113 -17.67 -23.40 -13.69
CA ASP A 113 -17.23 -24.69 -13.14
C ASP A 113 -15.96 -25.12 -13.88
N PRO A 114 -14.84 -25.37 -13.17
CA PRO A 114 -13.60 -25.86 -13.80
C PRO A 114 -13.76 -27.16 -14.58
N LYS A 115 -14.81 -27.93 -14.32
CA LYS A 115 -15.13 -29.19 -15.03
C LYS A 115 -15.73 -28.95 -16.41
N ASP A 116 -16.33 -27.78 -16.61
CA ASP A 116 -16.96 -27.40 -17.88
C ASP A 116 -15.97 -26.74 -18.85
N LEU A 117 -14.69 -26.57 -18.41
CA LEU A 117 -13.64 -25.99 -19.25
C LEU A 117 -13.23 -26.94 -20.38
N ILE A 118 -13.52 -26.56 -21.60
CA ILE A 118 -13.11 -27.27 -22.80
C ILE A 118 -11.77 -26.72 -23.27
N PHE A 119 -10.76 -27.58 -23.35
CA PHE A 119 -9.40 -27.19 -23.72
C PHE A 119 -9.20 -27.22 -25.22
N LYS A 120 -9.42 -26.08 -25.90
CA LYS A 120 -9.03 -25.89 -27.28
C LYS A 120 -7.58 -25.46 -27.38
N GLU A 121 -6.83 -26.00 -28.34
CA GLU A 121 -5.46 -25.55 -28.55
C GLU A 121 -5.44 -24.12 -29.10
N VAL A 122 -4.80 -23.23 -28.35
CA VAL A 122 -4.55 -21.83 -28.72
C VAL A 122 -3.05 -21.66 -28.93
N ALA A 123 -2.67 -20.96 -29.99
CA ALA A 123 -1.25 -20.70 -30.22
C ALA A 123 -0.69 -19.82 -29.08
N LYS A 124 0.47 -20.21 -28.55
CA LYS A 124 1.10 -19.47 -27.44
C LYS A 124 1.32 -17.97 -27.73
N LYS A 125 1.59 -17.68 -29.01
CA LYS A 125 1.79 -16.30 -29.44
C LYS A 125 0.51 -15.49 -29.29
N ASP A 126 -0.60 -16.01 -29.78
CA ASP A 126 -1.91 -15.35 -29.71
C ASP A 126 -2.36 -15.20 -28.25
N LEU A 127 -2.13 -16.21 -27.41
CA LEU A 127 -2.43 -16.16 -25.99
C LEU A 127 -1.58 -15.10 -25.27
N SER A 128 -0.29 -14.98 -25.64
CA SER A 128 0.59 -13.97 -25.04
C SER A 128 0.21 -12.55 -25.45
N GLU A 129 -0.11 -12.32 -26.72
CA GLU A 129 -0.53 -11.01 -27.22
C GLU A 129 -1.87 -10.58 -26.62
N ALA A 130 -2.84 -11.49 -26.57
CA ALA A 130 -4.14 -11.25 -25.94
C ALA A 130 -4.01 -10.95 -24.44
N SER A 131 -3.14 -11.69 -23.73
CA SER A 131 -2.89 -11.46 -22.30
C SER A 131 -2.24 -10.11 -22.04
N PHE A 132 -1.33 -9.68 -22.90
CA PHE A 132 -0.70 -8.38 -22.82
C PHE A 132 -1.73 -7.24 -23.05
N SER A 133 -2.55 -7.37 -24.09
CA SER A 133 -3.62 -6.42 -24.41
C SER A 133 -4.62 -6.31 -23.25
N LEU A 134 -5.08 -7.43 -22.70
CA LEU A 134 -6.04 -7.46 -21.62
C LEU A 134 -5.47 -6.87 -20.32
N ALA A 135 -4.23 -7.18 -19.98
CA ALA A 135 -3.56 -6.59 -18.84
C ALA A 135 -3.36 -5.07 -18.99
N SER A 136 -3.12 -4.59 -20.21
CA SER A 136 -3.07 -3.16 -20.52
C SER A 136 -4.43 -2.49 -20.36
N GLU A 137 -5.51 -3.08 -20.88
CA GLU A 137 -6.88 -2.56 -20.77
C GLU A 137 -7.36 -2.45 -19.31
N ARG A 138 -6.97 -3.39 -18.45
CA ARG A 138 -7.31 -3.31 -17.02
C ARG A 138 -6.43 -2.35 -16.21
N GLY A 139 -5.41 -1.75 -16.82
CA GLY A 139 -4.46 -0.86 -16.13
C GLY A 139 -3.45 -1.60 -15.25
N GLY A 140 -3.04 -2.81 -15.64
CA GLY A 140 -2.02 -3.60 -14.95
C GLY A 140 -0.61 -3.09 -15.22
N ALA A 141 0.29 -3.24 -14.25
CA ALA A 141 1.72 -2.96 -14.44
C ALA A 141 2.43 -4.10 -15.16
N TYR A 142 1.98 -5.33 -14.95
CA TYR A 142 2.56 -6.57 -15.49
C TYR A 142 1.46 -7.56 -15.86
N VAL A 143 1.79 -8.52 -16.72
CA VAL A 143 0.90 -9.62 -17.08
C VAL A 143 0.99 -10.74 -16.03
N THR A 144 -0.13 -11.04 -15.40
CA THR A 144 -0.26 -11.99 -14.30
C THR A 144 -0.89 -13.32 -14.76
N PRO A 145 -0.86 -14.39 -13.96
CA PRO A 145 -1.50 -15.66 -14.30
C PRO A 145 -2.99 -15.55 -14.59
N PHE A 146 -3.72 -14.68 -13.88
CA PHE A 146 -5.14 -14.49 -14.11
C PHE A 146 -5.46 -13.75 -15.42
N ASP A 147 -4.55 -12.89 -15.92
CA ASP A 147 -4.69 -12.28 -17.25
C ASP A 147 -4.57 -13.33 -18.36
N ILE A 148 -3.64 -14.27 -18.19
CA ILE A 148 -3.47 -15.38 -19.16
C ILE A 148 -4.71 -16.26 -19.19
N PHE A 149 -5.26 -16.59 -18.01
CA PHE A 149 -6.47 -17.39 -17.92
C PHE A 149 -7.69 -16.68 -18.53
N ALA A 150 -7.88 -15.39 -18.24
CA ALA A 150 -8.95 -14.60 -18.83
C ALA A 150 -8.82 -14.47 -20.35
N SER A 151 -7.61 -14.32 -20.86
CA SER A 151 -7.35 -14.29 -22.31
C SER A 151 -7.62 -15.63 -22.98
N PHE A 152 -7.32 -16.72 -22.29
CA PHE A 152 -7.70 -18.07 -22.75
C PHE A 152 -9.22 -18.19 -22.89
N LEU A 153 -9.99 -17.74 -21.90
CA LEU A 153 -11.46 -17.72 -21.95
C LEU A 153 -11.97 -16.90 -23.15
N LEU A 154 -11.36 -15.78 -23.46
CA LEU A 154 -11.78 -14.91 -24.56
C LEU A 154 -11.39 -15.45 -25.95
N LEU A 155 -10.28 -16.21 -26.05
CA LEU A 155 -9.82 -16.79 -27.31
C LEU A 155 -10.48 -18.12 -27.64
N SER A 156 -11.08 -18.80 -26.65
CA SER A 156 -11.82 -20.04 -26.86
C SER A 156 -13.24 -19.71 -27.28
N GLU A 157 -13.66 -20.08 -28.49
CA GLU A 157 -15.03 -19.82 -28.98
C GLU A 157 -16.10 -20.48 -28.11
N GLU A 158 -15.83 -21.69 -27.62
CA GLU A 158 -16.78 -22.46 -26.80
C GLU A 158 -16.88 -21.84 -25.40
N GLU A 159 -15.77 -21.39 -24.83
CA GLU A 159 -15.76 -20.67 -23.56
C GLU A 159 -16.43 -19.30 -23.68
N THR A 160 -16.24 -18.62 -24.81
CA THR A 160 -16.94 -17.34 -25.08
C THR A 160 -18.45 -17.58 -25.14
N LYS A 161 -18.92 -18.70 -25.69
CA LYS A 161 -20.35 -19.06 -25.64
C LYS A 161 -20.81 -19.36 -24.22
N ALA A 162 -20.01 -20.06 -23.42
CA ALA A 162 -20.32 -20.31 -22.00
C ALA A 162 -20.41 -19.00 -21.19
N LEU A 163 -19.48 -18.07 -21.43
CA LEU A 163 -19.51 -16.71 -20.84
C LEU A 163 -20.75 -15.94 -21.31
N PHE A 164 -21.11 -16.04 -22.59
CA PHE A 164 -22.28 -15.38 -23.16
C PHE A 164 -23.59 -15.94 -22.57
N ASN A 165 -23.71 -17.24 -22.44
CA ASN A 165 -24.85 -17.91 -21.85
C ASN A 165 -25.08 -17.53 -20.39
N ARG A 166 -23.99 -17.19 -19.66
CA ARG A 166 -24.02 -16.66 -18.29
C ARG A 166 -24.13 -15.14 -18.23
N ARG A 167 -24.35 -14.45 -19.34
CA ARG A 167 -24.41 -12.99 -19.50
C ARG A 167 -23.14 -12.24 -19.10
N LEU A 168 -21.99 -12.92 -19.04
CA LEU A 168 -20.70 -12.31 -18.80
C LEU A 168 -20.16 -11.68 -20.09
N LYS A 169 -20.26 -10.35 -20.19
CA LYS A 169 -19.62 -9.59 -21.28
C LYS A 169 -18.14 -9.39 -20.99
N LYS A 170 -17.33 -9.04 -22.03
CA LYS A 170 -15.92 -8.68 -21.89
C LYS A 170 -15.70 -7.60 -20.81
N GLU A 171 -16.60 -6.63 -20.73
CA GLU A 171 -16.56 -5.55 -19.73
C GLU A 171 -16.67 -6.07 -18.30
N ASN A 172 -17.59 -7.04 -18.06
CA ASN A 172 -17.74 -7.68 -16.75
C ASN A 172 -16.49 -8.47 -16.38
N LEU A 173 -15.88 -9.15 -17.36
CA LEU A 173 -14.61 -9.84 -17.14
C LEU A 173 -13.48 -8.88 -16.78
N LEU A 174 -13.40 -7.71 -17.42
CA LEU A 174 -12.44 -6.66 -17.05
C LEU A 174 -12.67 -6.14 -15.62
N HIS A 175 -13.92 -6.01 -15.19
CA HIS A 175 -14.23 -5.66 -13.80
C HIS A 175 -13.75 -6.74 -12.82
N ILE A 176 -14.02 -8.02 -13.12
CA ILE A 176 -13.54 -9.14 -12.30
C ILE A 176 -12.00 -9.17 -12.26
N LEU A 177 -11.32 -8.86 -13.36
CA LEU A 177 -9.86 -8.79 -13.41
C LEU A 177 -9.30 -7.65 -12.56
N ARG A 178 -9.91 -6.48 -12.60
CA ARG A 178 -9.55 -5.35 -11.71
C ARG A 178 -9.73 -5.75 -10.24
N TRP A 179 -10.82 -6.37 -9.94
CA TRP A 179 -11.13 -6.92 -8.64
C TRP A 179 -10.12 -7.96 -8.17
N THR A 180 -9.76 -8.90 -9.05
CA THR A 180 -8.73 -9.91 -8.76
C THR A 180 -7.37 -9.28 -8.48
N LYS A 181 -6.97 -8.26 -9.25
CA LYS A 181 -5.75 -7.48 -9.04
C LYS A 181 -5.68 -6.91 -7.62
N GLU A 182 -6.78 -6.34 -7.15
CA GLU A 182 -6.83 -5.71 -5.83
C GLU A 182 -6.76 -6.72 -4.69
N LYS A 183 -7.42 -7.86 -4.86
CA LYS A 183 -7.35 -8.95 -3.87
C LYS A 183 -5.98 -9.63 -3.83
N PHE A 184 -5.26 -9.65 -4.95
CA PHE A 184 -3.95 -10.30 -5.07
C PHE A 184 -2.85 -9.32 -5.54
N PRO A 185 -2.62 -8.20 -4.83
CA PRO A 185 -1.66 -7.18 -5.24
C PRO A 185 -0.22 -7.70 -5.32
N ASN A 186 0.09 -8.75 -4.56
CA ASN A 186 1.40 -9.39 -4.54
C ASN A 186 1.72 -10.17 -5.84
N GLU A 187 0.75 -10.43 -6.69
CA GLU A 187 1.02 -11.07 -8.00
C GLU A 187 1.60 -10.09 -9.02
N GLU A 188 1.28 -8.81 -8.91
CA GLU A 188 1.89 -7.74 -9.71
C GLU A 188 3.11 -7.10 -9.05
N SER A 189 3.15 -7.08 -7.71
CA SER A 189 4.25 -6.49 -6.98
C SER A 189 5.33 -7.54 -6.76
N HIS A 190 6.43 -7.42 -7.48
CA HIS A 190 7.67 -8.08 -7.12
C HIS A 190 8.42 -7.30 -6.04
N LYS A 191 7.67 -6.74 -5.07
CA LYS A 191 8.30 -6.34 -3.83
C LYS A 191 8.68 -7.66 -3.16
N PRO A 192 10.00 -7.93 -2.94
CA PRO A 192 10.34 -8.99 -2.00
C PRO A 192 9.46 -8.73 -0.78
N LEU A 193 9.02 -9.78 -0.12
CA LEU A 193 8.44 -9.70 1.22
C LEU A 193 9.40 -8.84 2.06
N ARG A 194 9.33 -7.53 1.90
CA ARG A 194 9.70 -6.64 2.97
C ARG A 194 8.72 -7.05 4.03
N ALA A 195 9.26 -7.64 5.07
CA ALA A 195 8.50 -7.94 6.24
C ALA A 195 7.64 -6.70 6.51
N GLU A 196 6.36 -6.78 6.19
CA GLU A 196 5.37 -5.74 6.52
C GLU A 196 5.25 -5.62 8.03
N PHE A 197 6.08 -6.36 8.74
CA PHE A 197 6.12 -6.49 10.17
C PHE A 197 7.56 -6.52 10.71
N TRP A 198 8.24 -5.41 10.59
CA TRP A 198 9.11 -5.05 11.68
C TRP A 198 8.21 -4.25 12.63
N GLY A 199 7.69 -4.89 13.66
CA GLY A 199 7.11 -4.21 14.79
C GLY A 199 8.06 -3.10 15.23
N GLU A 200 7.59 -2.16 16.01
CA GLU A 200 8.39 -1.04 16.53
C GLU A 200 9.76 -1.56 16.96
N GLY A 201 10.78 -1.19 16.20
CA GLY A 201 12.15 -1.58 16.50
C GLY A 201 12.55 -0.97 17.85
N ILE A 202 13.40 -1.66 18.61
CA ILE A 202 13.89 -1.21 19.93
C ILE A 202 14.44 0.24 19.88
N GLY A 203 14.96 0.67 18.71
CA GLY A 203 15.47 2.02 18.49
C GLY A 203 14.43 3.06 18.03
N GLU A 204 13.21 2.66 17.77
CA GLU A 204 12.23 3.57 17.17
C GLU A 204 11.79 4.68 18.12
N SER A 205 11.68 4.36 19.40
CA SER A 205 11.44 5.36 20.45
C SER A 205 12.61 6.34 20.63
N TRP A 206 13.82 5.96 20.20
CA TRP A 206 14.99 6.83 20.27
C TRP A 206 15.06 7.78 19.06
N VAL A 207 14.54 7.36 17.92
CA VAL A 207 14.49 8.18 16.70
C VAL A 207 13.51 9.35 16.84
N HIS A 208 12.46 9.19 17.63
CA HIS A 208 11.42 10.22 17.80
C HIS A 208 11.68 11.19 18.94
N GLY A 209 12.85 11.11 19.57
CA GLY A 209 13.22 11.98 20.69
C GLY A 209 12.35 11.78 21.96
N TRP A 210 12.75 12.42 23.05
CA TRP A 210 11.98 12.41 24.29
C TRP A 210 10.91 13.49 24.23
N THR A 211 9.65 13.10 23.99
CA THR A 211 8.52 13.98 23.86
C THR A 211 7.63 13.86 25.10
N LEU A 212 8.09 14.42 26.23
CA LEU A 212 7.38 14.33 27.51
C LEU A 212 6.09 15.18 27.53
N GLU A 213 6.16 16.41 27.04
CA GLU A 213 5.00 17.28 26.95
C GLU A 213 4.07 16.84 25.83
N THR A 214 4.62 16.45 24.69
CA THR A 214 3.87 15.94 23.54
C THR A 214 2.97 14.77 23.91
N LYS A 215 3.47 13.80 24.68
CA LYS A 215 2.70 12.62 25.11
C LYS A 215 1.50 12.95 26.01
N LYS A 216 1.49 14.09 26.68
CA LYS A 216 0.34 14.52 27.51
C LYS A 216 -0.86 14.92 26.67
N TYR A 217 -0.60 15.51 25.49
CA TYR A 217 -1.64 16.18 24.68
C TYR A 217 -1.81 15.55 23.30
N MET A 218 -1.10 14.46 23.01
CA MET A 218 -1.17 13.78 21.72
C MET A 218 -1.40 12.29 21.86
N THR A 219 -2.06 11.73 20.86
CA THR A 219 -2.15 10.28 20.66
C THR A 219 -1.40 9.87 19.39
N ASP A 220 -0.75 8.72 19.42
CA ASP A 220 -0.08 8.17 18.25
C ASP A 220 -1.11 7.69 17.22
N PHE A 221 -1.40 8.56 16.25
CA PHE A 221 -2.33 8.29 15.18
C PHE A 221 -1.81 7.16 14.28
N THR A 222 -0.51 7.18 13.94
CA THR A 222 0.12 6.15 13.11
C THR A 222 -0.01 4.75 13.73
N ALA A 223 0.27 4.60 15.03
CA ALA A 223 0.10 3.32 15.72
C ALA A 223 -1.36 2.85 15.72
N ASN A 224 -2.31 3.76 15.90
CA ASN A 224 -3.74 3.44 15.85
C ASN A 224 -4.18 2.98 14.45
N VAL A 225 -3.67 3.65 13.41
CA VAL A 225 -3.96 3.29 12.01
C VAL A 225 -3.36 1.94 11.64
N LEU A 226 -2.11 1.69 12.03
CA LEU A 226 -1.43 0.41 11.77
C LEU A 226 -2.13 -0.79 12.41
N ARG A 227 -2.77 -0.60 13.59
CA ARG A 227 -3.57 -1.64 14.24
C ARG A 227 -4.85 -1.94 13.48
N ARG A 228 -5.51 -0.90 12.93
CA ARG A 228 -6.79 -1.04 12.20
C ARG A 228 -6.60 -1.48 10.75
N LYS A 229 -5.43 -1.18 10.16
CA LYS A 229 -5.09 -1.42 8.74
C LYS A 229 -6.21 -0.98 7.80
N PRO A 230 -6.63 0.29 7.84
CA PRO A 230 -7.68 0.76 6.95
C PRO A 230 -7.19 0.71 5.51
N ASP A 231 -8.10 0.35 4.61
CA ASP A 231 -7.85 0.42 3.18
C ASP A 231 -8.10 1.83 2.68
N TYR A 232 -7.21 2.31 1.82
CA TYR A 232 -7.32 3.60 1.17
C TYR A 232 -7.59 3.44 -0.31
N PHE A 233 -8.53 4.25 -0.85
CA PHE A 233 -9.01 4.09 -2.21
C PHE A 233 -9.30 5.43 -2.92
N GLY A 234 -8.77 5.56 -4.14
CA GLY A 234 -9.34 6.37 -5.19
C GLY A 234 -9.39 7.89 -5.00
N ARG A 235 -8.37 8.52 -4.41
CA ARG A 235 -8.23 9.99 -4.33
C ARG A 235 -6.80 10.43 -4.59
N ASP A 236 -6.25 9.95 -5.68
CA ASP A 236 -4.83 10.14 -6.01
C ASP A 236 -4.45 11.61 -6.21
N LYS A 237 -5.38 12.46 -6.64
CA LYS A 237 -5.14 13.89 -6.85
C LYS A 237 -4.97 14.61 -5.52
N GLU A 238 -5.91 14.42 -4.61
CA GLU A 238 -5.89 15.03 -3.28
C GLU A 238 -4.72 14.47 -2.46
N TYR A 239 -4.49 13.16 -2.54
CA TYR A 239 -3.36 12.51 -1.87
C TYR A 239 -2.02 13.06 -2.35
N ARG A 240 -1.82 13.19 -3.66
CA ARG A 240 -0.62 13.82 -4.22
C ARG A 240 -0.45 15.25 -3.74
N GLY A 241 -1.52 16.04 -3.67
CA GLY A 241 -1.50 17.40 -3.13
C GLY A 241 -0.98 17.47 -1.69
N ILE A 242 -1.37 16.50 -0.84
CA ILE A 242 -0.88 16.38 0.54
C ILE A 242 0.62 16.05 0.55
N VAL A 243 1.00 15.01 -0.20
CA VAL A 243 2.41 14.56 -0.27
C VAL A 243 3.33 15.66 -0.79
N GLU A 244 2.94 16.38 -1.84
CA GLU A 244 3.71 17.51 -2.38
C GLU A 244 3.87 18.65 -1.36
N GLY A 245 2.79 19.03 -0.65
CA GLY A 245 2.85 20.07 0.37
C GLY A 245 3.84 19.71 1.47
N LEU A 246 3.67 18.54 2.06
CA LEU A 246 4.53 18.09 3.16
C LEU A 246 5.98 17.82 2.71
N SER A 247 6.18 17.30 1.50
CA SER A 247 7.53 17.06 0.95
C SER A 247 8.29 18.35 0.71
N SER A 248 7.60 19.42 0.31
CA SER A 248 8.18 20.77 0.20
C SER A 248 8.39 21.45 1.57
N GLY A 249 8.03 20.76 2.66
CA GLY A 249 8.10 21.29 4.02
C GLY A 249 6.98 22.30 4.33
N GLN A 250 5.89 22.33 3.60
CA GLN A 250 4.73 23.17 3.88
C GLN A 250 3.65 22.38 4.61
N SER A 251 3.05 22.98 5.65
CA SER A 251 1.91 22.39 6.33
C SER A 251 0.69 22.31 5.41
N VAL A 252 -0.18 21.33 5.63
CA VAL A 252 -1.32 21.06 4.76
C VAL A 252 -2.64 21.22 5.50
N LEU A 253 -3.58 21.92 4.87
CA LEU A 253 -4.95 22.06 5.36
C LEU A 253 -5.93 21.35 4.41
N LEU A 254 -6.61 20.32 4.93
CA LEU A 254 -7.66 19.60 4.22
C LEU A 254 -9.01 20.27 4.48
N VAL A 255 -9.61 20.82 3.43
CA VAL A 255 -10.92 21.49 3.50
C VAL A 255 -11.95 20.66 2.75
N GLY A 256 -13.07 20.37 3.39
CA GLY A 256 -14.18 19.62 2.79
C GLY A 256 -15.23 19.27 3.84
N GLU A 257 -16.40 18.84 3.39
CA GLU A 257 -17.51 18.51 4.28
C GLU A 257 -17.22 17.28 5.15
N GLU A 258 -18.01 17.09 6.20
CA GLU A 258 -17.87 15.91 7.06
C GLU A 258 -18.18 14.63 6.27
N GLY A 259 -17.41 13.57 6.52
CA GLY A 259 -17.62 12.28 5.86
C GLY A 259 -16.99 12.13 4.47
N VAL A 260 -16.47 13.20 3.83
CA VAL A 260 -15.90 13.12 2.47
C VAL A 260 -14.60 12.32 2.36
N GLY A 261 -14.01 11.83 3.45
CA GLY A 261 -12.83 10.99 3.44
C GLY A 261 -11.50 11.71 3.77
N LYS A 262 -11.54 12.89 4.41
CA LYS A 262 -10.30 13.59 4.88
C LYS A 262 -9.43 12.70 5.76
N THR A 263 -10.05 12.02 6.73
CA THR A 263 -9.33 11.13 7.65
C THR A 263 -8.71 9.94 6.93
N SER A 264 -9.38 9.36 5.94
CA SER A 264 -8.86 8.24 5.16
C SER A 264 -7.60 8.62 4.35
N LEU A 265 -7.54 9.85 3.84
CA LEU A 265 -6.33 10.40 3.19
C LEU A 265 -5.15 10.48 4.17
N ILE A 266 -5.40 10.91 5.41
CA ILE A 266 -4.39 11.00 6.45
C ILE A 266 -3.97 9.60 6.93
N GLU A 267 -4.89 8.65 7.02
CA GLU A 267 -4.60 7.25 7.33
C GLU A 267 -3.69 6.62 6.28
N ALA A 268 -3.96 6.85 5.00
CA ALA A 268 -3.09 6.40 3.91
C ALA A 268 -1.67 7.00 4.01
N LEU A 269 -1.59 8.31 4.27
CA LEU A 269 -0.31 8.98 4.47
C LEU A 269 0.47 8.39 5.64
N ALA A 270 -0.20 8.11 6.77
CA ALA A 270 0.42 7.52 7.95
C ALA A 270 1.04 6.15 7.65
N ILE A 271 0.32 5.29 6.92
CA ILE A 271 0.80 3.96 6.51
C ILE A 271 1.98 4.09 5.55
N GLU A 272 1.88 4.93 4.53
CA GLU A 272 2.92 5.04 3.50
C GLU A 272 4.19 5.73 4.01
N SER A 273 4.05 6.76 4.83
CA SER A 273 5.17 7.43 5.50
C SER A 273 5.91 6.46 6.42
N PHE A 274 5.18 5.81 7.33
CA PHE A 274 5.77 4.88 8.29
C PHE A 274 6.40 3.66 7.62
N SER A 275 5.79 3.12 6.56
CA SER A 275 6.34 1.99 5.80
C SER A 275 7.54 2.36 4.90
N GLY A 276 7.95 3.63 4.89
CA GLY A 276 9.07 4.11 4.08
C GLY A 276 8.79 4.08 2.56
N LYS A 277 7.53 4.13 2.15
CA LYS A 277 7.15 4.23 0.73
C LYS A 277 7.34 5.65 0.20
N LEU A 278 7.25 6.64 1.08
CA LEU A 278 7.51 8.03 0.76
C LEU A 278 9.00 8.37 0.96
N SER A 279 9.51 9.28 0.15
CA SER A 279 10.91 9.70 0.19
C SER A 279 11.09 11.08 0.83
N GLY A 280 12.33 11.46 1.11
CA GLY A 280 12.67 12.79 1.61
C GLY A 280 12.12 13.06 3.02
N ASN A 281 11.52 14.22 3.20
CA ASN A 281 10.99 14.66 4.49
C ASN A 281 9.88 13.79 5.07
N LEU A 282 9.28 12.89 4.29
CA LEU A 282 8.19 12.02 4.72
C LEU A 282 8.63 10.58 5.02
N TYR A 283 9.93 10.29 4.92
CA TYR A 283 10.47 8.96 5.16
C TYR A 283 10.42 8.61 6.64
N HIS A 284 9.69 7.55 7.00
CA HIS A 284 9.53 7.04 8.37
C HIS A 284 9.04 8.06 9.40
N ARG A 285 8.24 9.05 8.99
CA ARG A 285 7.62 9.97 9.96
C ARG A 285 6.38 9.36 10.59
N ARG A 286 6.15 9.73 11.85
CA ARG A 286 4.92 9.42 12.59
C ARG A 286 3.99 10.62 12.62
N ILE A 287 2.70 10.33 12.51
CA ILE A 287 1.64 11.31 12.69
C ILE A 287 1.09 11.18 14.10
N TYR A 288 1.09 12.27 14.84
CA TYR A 288 0.49 12.37 16.17
C TYR A 288 -0.71 13.29 16.12
N GLN A 289 -1.83 12.81 16.62
CA GLN A 289 -3.06 13.60 16.71
C GLN A 289 -3.06 14.45 17.96
N PHE A 290 -3.19 15.75 17.79
CA PHE A 290 -3.36 16.69 18.89
C PHE A 290 -4.76 16.59 19.49
N MET A 291 -4.83 16.47 20.81
CA MET A 291 -6.05 16.35 21.59
C MET A 291 -6.35 17.69 22.27
N ALA A 292 -7.16 18.53 21.62
CA ALA A 292 -7.49 19.86 22.12
C ALA A 292 -8.12 19.81 23.53
N ASP A 293 -9.01 18.84 23.78
CA ASP A 293 -9.66 18.68 25.08
C ASP A 293 -8.66 18.36 26.20
N ALA A 294 -7.70 17.47 25.93
CA ALA A 294 -6.65 17.14 26.90
C ALA A 294 -5.71 18.31 27.16
N PHE A 295 -5.46 19.12 26.13
CA PHE A 295 -4.62 20.32 26.23
C PHE A 295 -5.30 21.44 27.06
N LEU A 296 -6.60 21.62 26.88
CA LEU A 296 -7.39 22.61 27.59
C LEU A 296 -7.70 22.19 29.04
N ALA A 297 -7.70 20.89 29.32
CA ALA A 297 -8.05 20.37 30.64
C ALA A 297 -7.10 20.90 31.73
N GLY A 298 -7.68 21.36 32.79
CA GLY A 298 -6.96 21.82 34.00
C GLY A 298 -6.24 23.15 33.85
N ALA A 299 -6.33 23.86 32.74
CA ALA A 299 -5.78 25.21 32.63
C ALA A 299 -6.66 26.23 33.36
N GLN A 300 -6.04 27.06 34.17
CA GLN A 300 -6.75 28.06 34.98
C GLN A 300 -6.96 29.40 34.27
N ASN A 301 -6.09 29.70 33.30
CA ASN A 301 -6.14 30.96 32.55
C ASN A 301 -5.49 30.80 31.15
N GLN A 302 -5.72 31.81 30.29
CA GLN A 302 -5.21 31.84 28.93
C GLN A 302 -3.68 31.86 28.89
N GLY A 303 -3.00 32.57 29.78
CA GLY A 303 -1.53 32.64 29.79
C GLY A 303 -0.87 31.30 30.09
N GLU A 304 -1.49 30.45 30.91
CA GLU A 304 -1.03 29.10 31.15
C GLU A 304 -1.14 28.23 29.90
N LEU A 305 -2.23 28.36 29.14
CA LEU A 305 -2.41 27.64 27.88
C LEU A 305 -1.42 28.07 26.81
N GLU A 306 -1.15 29.38 26.71
CA GLU A 306 -0.14 29.89 25.78
C GLU A 306 1.26 29.38 26.13
N GLN A 307 1.63 29.38 27.41
CA GLN A 307 2.90 28.83 27.88
C GLN A 307 3.02 27.33 27.62
N ARG A 308 1.97 26.54 27.88
CA ARG A 308 1.92 25.11 27.57
C ARG A 308 2.10 24.88 26.06
N PHE A 309 1.46 25.73 25.25
CA PHE A 309 1.53 25.60 23.80
C PHE A 309 2.93 25.89 23.25
N VAL A 310 3.59 26.90 23.77
CA VAL A 310 4.98 27.21 23.43
C VAL A 310 5.92 26.04 23.78
N LEU A 311 5.81 25.50 25.00
CA LEU A 311 6.61 24.35 25.42
C LEU A 311 6.36 23.12 24.53
N PHE A 312 5.09 22.86 24.21
CA PHE A 312 4.68 21.78 23.34
C PHE A 312 5.23 21.92 21.91
N THR A 313 5.06 23.10 21.29
CA THR A 313 5.53 23.37 19.93
C THR A 313 7.05 23.38 19.85
N ASP A 314 7.72 23.86 20.86
CA ASP A 314 9.20 23.84 20.92
C ASP A 314 9.72 22.40 21.02
N GLU A 315 9.15 21.56 21.86
CA GLU A 315 9.50 20.13 21.95
C GLU A 315 9.27 19.40 20.63
N VAL A 316 8.13 19.57 19.97
CA VAL A 316 7.83 18.91 18.70
C VAL A 316 8.74 19.40 17.57
N SER A 317 9.03 20.69 17.53
CA SER A 317 9.93 21.26 16.52
C SER A 317 11.35 20.70 16.60
N HIS A 318 11.82 20.37 17.81
CA HIS A 318 13.14 19.74 18.02
C HIS A 318 13.15 18.25 17.70
N SER A 319 12.02 17.53 17.78
CA SER A 319 11.97 16.09 17.53
C SER A 319 12.20 15.71 16.05
N GLY A 320 11.89 16.60 15.12
CA GLY A 320 12.22 16.50 13.69
C GLY A 320 11.48 15.44 12.88
N ASN A 321 10.98 14.35 13.50
CA ASN A 321 10.37 13.20 12.81
C ASN A 321 8.86 13.07 13.04
N ILE A 322 8.23 14.12 13.55
CA ILE A 322 6.80 14.14 13.89
C ILE A 322 6.05 15.03 12.90
N ILE A 323 4.85 14.58 12.52
CA ILE A 323 3.84 15.39 11.85
C ILE A 323 2.67 15.52 12.83
N ILE A 324 2.23 16.72 13.11
CA ILE A 324 1.06 16.97 13.97
C ILE A 324 -0.21 16.91 13.11
N LEU A 325 -1.19 16.18 13.59
CA LEU A 325 -2.54 16.19 13.06
C LEU A 325 -3.46 16.97 13.99
N ILE A 326 -4.06 18.03 13.49
CA ILE A 326 -5.12 18.77 14.17
C ILE A 326 -6.43 18.55 13.41
N GLN A 327 -7.28 17.72 13.97
CA GLN A 327 -8.64 17.58 13.44
C GLN A 327 -9.49 18.77 13.93
N ASN A 328 -10.26 19.36 13.02
CA ASN A 328 -11.08 20.53 13.29
C ASN A 328 -10.23 21.70 13.81
N LEU A 329 -9.44 22.30 12.92
CA LEU A 329 -8.46 23.36 13.23
C LEU A 329 -9.09 24.53 14.01
N GLU A 330 -10.38 24.78 13.83
CA GLU A 330 -11.16 25.79 14.54
C GLU A 330 -11.15 25.63 16.06
N THR A 331 -10.94 24.44 16.57
CA THR A 331 -10.89 24.20 18.03
C THR A 331 -9.78 24.99 18.72
N ILE A 332 -8.72 25.32 17.99
CA ILE A 332 -7.59 26.12 18.50
C ILE A 332 -7.60 27.58 17.99
N LEU A 333 -8.60 27.95 17.19
CA LEU A 333 -8.72 29.29 16.58
C LEU A 333 -9.84 30.15 17.20
N GLY A 334 -10.24 29.86 18.43
CA GLY A 334 -11.21 30.68 19.16
C GLY A 334 -12.64 30.16 19.13
N GLN A 335 -12.92 28.99 18.57
CA GLN A 335 -14.26 28.34 18.61
C GLN A 335 -14.47 27.42 19.82
N GLY A 336 -13.44 27.14 20.59
CA GLY A 336 -13.56 26.32 21.80
C GLY A 336 -14.23 27.06 22.96
N SER A 337 -14.55 26.33 24.03
CA SER A 337 -15.20 26.85 25.24
C SER A 337 -14.46 28.03 25.91
N LEU A 338 -13.19 28.25 25.61
CA LEU A 338 -12.32 29.28 26.17
C LEU A 338 -12.00 30.42 25.21
N ASN A 339 -12.58 30.50 24.02
CA ASN A 339 -12.26 31.51 22.99
C ASN A 339 -10.75 31.70 22.73
N LEU A 340 -9.97 30.66 22.89
CA LEU A 340 -8.52 30.69 22.79
C LEU A 340 -8.06 30.67 21.31
N ASP A 341 -7.40 31.73 20.89
CA ASP A 341 -6.79 31.82 19.55
C ASP A 341 -5.28 31.61 19.62
N LEU A 342 -4.84 30.41 19.22
CA LEU A 342 -3.43 30.03 19.19
C LEU A 342 -2.77 30.26 17.80
N SER A 343 -3.45 30.91 16.86
CA SER A 343 -2.88 31.15 15.53
C SER A 343 -1.60 31.98 15.56
N GLY A 344 -1.55 32.97 16.44
CA GLY A 344 -0.36 33.82 16.62
C GLY A 344 0.84 33.08 17.18
N GLN A 345 0.62 32.14 18.10
CA GLN A 345 1.68 31.33 18.69
C GLN A 345 2.17 30.21 17.73
N LEU A 346 1.28 29.70 16.85
CA LEU A 346 1.60 28.65 15.89
C LEU A 346 2.35 29.17 14.65
N LEU A 347 2.03 30.37 14.20
CA LEU A 347 2.56 30.96 12.96
C LEU A 347 4.09 30.97 12.89
N PRO A 348 4.85 31.37 13.94
CA PRO A 348 6.32 31.34 13.90
C PRO A 348 6.92 29.96 13.62
N TYR A 349 6.27 28.89 14.05
CA TYR A 349 6.74 27.52 13.83
C TYR A 349 6.36 26.95 12.46
N LEU A 350 5.33 27.50 11.82
CA LEU A 350 4.93 27.12 10.47
C LEU A 350 5.84 27.74 9.41
N ASP A 351 6.31 28.97 9.64
CA ASP A 351 7.10 29.74 8.68
C ASP A 351 8.62 29.70 8.92
N ALA A 352 9.05 29.11 10.06
CA ALA A 352 10.46 29.06 10.43
C ALA A 352 11.29 28.20 9.44
N SER A 353 12.49 28.65 9.09
CA SER A 353 13.44 27.88 8.28
C SER A 353 14.13 26.76 9.07
N ASP A 354 14.45 27.00 10.35
CA ASP A 354 15.30 26.13 11.17
C ASP A 354 14.52 25.18 12.10
N LYS A 355 13.33 25.59 12.51
CA LYS A 355 12.49 24.84 13.46
C LYS A 355 11.09 24.60 12.87
N LYS A 356 11.04 24.10 11.65
CA LYS A 356 9.79 23.98 10.93
C LYS A 356 8.93 22.85 11.45
N LEU A 357 7.75 23.20 11.93
CA LEU A 357 6.72 22.26 12.31
C LEU A 357 5.95 21.80 11.07
N LEU A 358 5.80 20.50 10.86
CA LEU A 358 4.90 19.97 9.85
C LEU A 358 3.55 19.63 10.48
N LEU A 359 2.52 20.29 9.96
CA LEU A 359 1.16 20.16 10.43
C LEU A 359 0.23 19.68 9.30
N ILE A 360 -0.66 18.77 9.64
CA ILE A 360 -1.84 18.44 8.85
C ILE A 360 -3.05 18.91 9.66
N ALA A 361 -3.86 19.77 9.07
CA ALA A 361 -5.09 20.21 9.70
C ALA A 361 -6.31 19.84 8.87
N THR A 362 -7.46 19.69 9.50
CA THR A 362 -8.74 19.50 8.79
C THR A 362 -9.71 20.59 9.17
N SER A 363 -10.57 20.99 8.21
CA SER A 363 -11.66 21.93 8.44
C SER A 363 -12.81 21.64 7.47
N THR A 364 -13.98 22.21 7.74
CA THR A 364 -15.07 22.28 6.76
C THR A 364 -14.98 23.55 5.93
N GLU A 365 -15.63 23.59 4.77
CA GLU A 365 -15.59 24.76 3.88
C GLU A 365 -16.19 25.99 4.54
N GLY A 366 -17.29 25.84 5.30
CA GLY A 366 -17.93 26.93 6.02
C GLY A 366 -17.05 27.52 7.12
N VAL A 367 -16.37 26.67 7.86
CA VAL A 367 -15.45 27.05 8.93
C VAL A 367 -14.18 27.70 8.36
N TYR A 368 -13.64 27.14 7.29
CA TYR A 368 -12.48 27.69 6.59
C TYR A 368 -12.72 29.16 6.19
N LYS A 369 -13.83 29.44 5.51
CA LYS A 369 -14.18 30.81 5.07
C LYS A 369 -14.39 31.78 6.24
N LYS A 370 -14.94 31.30 7.35
CA LYS A 370 -15.29 32.15 8.48
C LYS A 370 -14.11 32.44 9.42
N PHE A 371 -13.23 31.47 9.66
CA PHE A 371 -12.23 31.55 10.73
C PHE A 371 -10.78 31.50 10.28
N ILE A 372 -10.51 30.88 9.10
CA ILE A 372 -9.14 30.64 8.63
C ILE A 372 -8.78 31.64 7.53
N GLU A 373 -9.61 31.73 6.49
CA GLU A 373 -9.39 32.61 5.35
C GLU A 373 -9.20 34.09 5.71
N PRO A 374 -9.94 34.66 6.69
CA PRO A 374 -9.72 36.05 7.12
C PRO A 374 -8.34 36.29 7.75
N LYS A 375 -7.69 35.25 8.28
CA LYS A 375 -6.34 35.30 8.85
C LYS A 375 -5.31 35.03 7.74
N THR A 376 -5.12 35.99 6.85
CA THR A 376 -4.36 35.81 5.60
C THR A 376 -2.98 35.23 5.77
N SER A 377 -2.17 35.70 6.74
CA SER A 377 -0.84 35.17 7.02
C SER A 377 -0.87 33.73 7.49
N PHE A 378 -1.82 33.40 8.39
CA PHE A 378 -1.99 32.03 8.88
C PHE A 378 -2.49 31.07 7.79
N ALA A 379 -3.46 31.51 7.00
CA ALA A 379 -3.95 30.71 5.87
C ALA A 379 -2.86 30.45 4.81
N ALA A 380 -2.01 31.45 4.54
CA ALA A 380 -0.91 31.33 3.57
C ALA A 380 0.19 30.35 4.01
N SER A 381 0.34 30.06 5.32
CA SER A 381 1.29 29.06 5.82
C SER A 381 0.91 27.63 5.48
N PHE A 382 -0.32 27.42 5.00
CA PHE A 382 -0.81 26.10 4.62
C PHE A 382 -0.97 25.94 3.13
N LYS A 383 -0.63 24.75 2.60
CA LYS A 383 -1.13 24.29 1.32
C LYS A 383 -2.55 23.77 1.51
N THR A 384 -3.53 24.50 1.00
CA THR A 384 -4.93 24.08 1.07
C THR A 384 -5.24 23.02 0.02
N VAL A 385 -5.72 21.87 0.46
CA VAL A 385 -6.20 20.78 -0.41
C VAL A 385 -7.70 20.61 -0.17
N ARG A 386 -8.49 20.90 -1.22
CA ARG A 386 -9.95 20.69 -1.15
C ARG A 386 -10.28 19.25 -1.44
N VAL A 387 -11.09 18.67 -0.56
CA VAL A 387 -11.56 17.30 -0.64
C VAL A 387 -13.07 17.35 -0.91
N GLU A 388 -13.41 17.17 -2.18
CA GLU A 388 -14.82 17.18 -2.63
C GLU A 388 -15.45 15.80 -2.46
N GLU A 389 -16.77 15.69 -2.63
CA GLU A 389 -17.44 14.40 -2.65
C GLU A 389 -16.92 13.53 -3.81
N PRO A 390 -16.75 12.21 -3.59
CA PRO A 390 -16.29 11.31 -4.65
C PRO A 390 -17.31 11.22 -5.77
N ASP A 391 -16.83 11.14 -7.00
CA ASP A 391 -17.68 10.89 -8.16
C ASP A 391 -18.23 9.45 -8.19
N ARG A 392 -19.14 9.15 -9.13
CA ARG A 392 -19.78 7.84 -9.20
C ARG A 392 -18.79 6.70 -9.43
N ASP A 393 -17.75 6.95 -10.21
CA ASP A 393 -16.74 5.93 -10.54
C ASP A 393 -15.85 5.65 -9.33
N GLN A 394 -15.46 6.70 -8.59
CA GLN A 394 -14.75 6.59 -7.32
C GLN A 394 -15.58 5.88 -6.24
N ILE A 395 -16.90 6.20 -6.17
CA ILE A 395 -17.81 5.50 -5.24
C ILE A 395 -17.90 4.02 -5.60
N ALA A 396 -18.04 3.67 -6.88
CA ALA A 396 -18.07 2.29 -7.32
C ALA A 396 -16.78 1.54 -6.94
N GLU A 397 -15.62 2.17 -7.12
CA GLU A 397 -14.33 1.61 -6.71
C GLU A 397 -14.25 1.38 -5.20
N ILE A 398 -14.70 2.34 -4.39
CA ILE A 398 -14.75 2.23 -2.93
C ILE A 398 -15.67 1.07 -2.51
N ILE A 399 -16.86 0.95 -3.12
CA ILE A 399 -17.83 -0.13 -2.81
C ILE A 399 -17.24 -1.49 -3.16
N ILE A 400 -16.65 -1.63 -4.36
CA ILE A 400 -16.00 -2.86 -4.79
C ILE A 400 -14.93 -3.30 -3.79
N LYS A 401 -14.11 -2.37 -3.34
CA LYS A 401 -13.04 -2.67 -2.38
C LYS A 401 -13.57 -3.01 -0.98
N LYS A 402 -14.59 -2.30 -0.53
CA LYS A 402 -15.27 -2.60 0.75
C LYS A 402 -16.00 -3.94 0.72
N SER A 403 -16.47 -4.40 -0.43
CA SER A 403 -17.12 -5.70 -0.53
C SER A 403 -16.17 -6.86 -0.17
N PHE A 404 -14.85 -6.71 -0.44
CA PHE A 404 -13.86 -7.72 -0.04
C PHE A 404 -13.76 -7.90 1.47
N ASP A 405 -13.76 -6.80 2.23
CA ASP A 405 -13.74 -6.86 3.70
C ASP A 405 -14.98 -7.58 4.23
N ILE A 406 -16.13 -7.34 3.58
CA ILE A 406 -17.40 -7.98 3.94
C ILE A 406 -17.36 -9.47 3.59
N GLU A 407 -16.89 -9.81 2.38
CA GLU A 407 -16.75 -11.21 1.94
C GLU A 407 -15.82 -12.00 2.86
N GLU A 408 -14.68 -11.43 3.23
CA GLU A 408 -13.72 -12.08 4.14
C GLU A 408 -14.32 -12.26 5.53
N LYS A 409 -15.02 -11.24 6.04
CA LYS A 409 -15.64 -11.26 7.37
C LYS A 409 -16.81 -12.24 7.47
N TYR A 410 -17.65 -12.29 6.46
CA TYR A 410 -18.88 -13.12 6.46
C TYR A 410 -18.73 -14.42 5.67
N LYS A 411 -17.58 -14.66 5.03
CA LYS A 411 -17.31 -15.84 4.20
C LYS A 411 -18.35 -16.09 3.10
N VAL A 412 -18.92 -15.00 2.57
CA VAL A 412 -19.85 -15.01 1.42
C VAL A 412 -19.08 -14.64 0.16
N LEU A 413 -19.46 -15.25 -0.95
CA LEU A 413 -18.94 -14.96 -2.30
C LEU A 413 -19.87 -13.98 -3.02
#